data_0a97391cc17291ff1a90a6649d595779
#
_entry.id   0a97391cc17291ff1a90a6649d595779
#
_cell.length_a   1.000
_cell.length_b   1.000
_cell.length_c   1.000
_cell.angle_alpha   90.00
_cell.angle_beta   90.00
_cell.angle_gamma   90.00
#
_symmetry.space_group_name_H-M   'P 1'
#
loop_
_entity.id
_entity.type
_entity.pdbx_description
1 polymer ?
#
loop_
_entity_poly.entity_id
_entity_poly.type
_entity_poly.pdbx_seq_one_letter_code
_entity_poly.pdbx_strand_id
1 'polypeptide(L)'
;MNVRPSIALSRLSADGDPELLLMHYRYNGHDVYALPGGNPDRGEALPQTLKRELMEELGIKIRVDYMVLCGDVIQSERKDDTLHVIFSGEILAGEPKLNPEQTTALAIVWKPVDELPNLSLYPNVGQHLYQWLWTDHEPWGYEGPINQPFF
;
A
#
# COMPACT_ATOMS: atom_id res chain seq x y z
N MET A 1 -6.58 2.65 18.72
CA MET A 1 -6.33 2.82 17.28
C MET A 1 -5.10 2.02 16.87
N ASN A 2 -5.24 1.24 15.82
CA ASN A 2 -4.11 0.52 15.24
C ASN A 2 -3.34 1.44 14.28
N VAL A 3 -2.04 1.17 14.12
CA VAL A 3 -1.20 1.84 13.12
C VAL A 3 -0.78 0.79 12.10
N ARG A 4 -1.01 1.07 10.82
CA ARG A 4 -0.66 0.15 9.74
C ARG A 4 0.17 0.88 8.68
N PRO A 5 1.47 0.55 8.56
CA PRO A 5 2.27 1.04 7.46
C PRO A 5 1.99 0.29 6.17
N SER A 6 2.07 0.99 5.05
CA SER A 6 2.07 0.42 3.72
C SER A 6 3.04 1.19 2.83
N ILE A 7 3.32 0.68 1.65
CA ILE A 7 4.36 1.25 0.80
C ILE A 7 3.87 1.39 -0.64
N ALA A 8 4.20 2.53 -1.25
CA ALA A 8 3.97 2.81 -2.65
C ALA A 8 5.27 2.54 -3.42
N LEU A 9 5.30 1.41 -4.11
CA LEU A 9 6.42 1.00 -4.96
C LEU A 9 6.02 1.17 -6.42
N SER A 10 6.69 2.07 -7.12
CA SER A 10 6.40 2.36 -8.51
C SER A 10 7.51 1.87 -9.44
N ARG A 11 7.15 1.67 -10.71
CA ARG A 11 8.08 1.40 -11.79
C ARG A 11 7.55 2.04 -13.07
N LEU A 12 8.37 2.09 -14.10
CA LEU A 12 7.90 2.47 -15.42
C LEU A 12 7.52 1.22 -16.20
N SER A 13 6.40 1.27 -16.90
CA SER A 13 5.99 0.22 -17.84
C SER A 13 6.92 0.20 -19.06
N ALA A 14 6.74 -0.78 -19.95
CA ALA A 14 7.48 -0.86 -21.21
C ALA A 14 7.30 0.41 -22.06
N ASP A 15 6.14 1.09 -21.93
CA ASP A 15 5.85 2.33 -22.65
C ASP A 15 6.33 3.58 -21.92
N GLY A 16 6.99 3.43 -20.77
CA GLY A 16 7.50 4.54 -19.98
C GLY A 16 6.48 5.19 -19.05
N ASP A 17 5.30 4.61 -18.89
CA ASP A 17 4.26 5.13 -18.00
C ASP A 17 4.43 4.59 -16.58
N PRO A 18 4.18 5.40 -15.54
CA PRO A 18 4.31 4.92 -14.17
C PRO A 18 3.19 3.95 -13.79
N GLU A 19 3.57 2.90 -13.10
CA GLU A 19 2.63 1.92 -12.52
C GLU A 19 3.02 1.62 -11.08
N LEU A 20 2.02 1.22 -10.29
CA LEU A 20 2.16 0.97 -8.86
C LEU A 20 1.92 -0.51 -8.55
N LEU A 21 2.76 -1.06 -7.68
CA LEU A 21 2.61 -2.44 -7.20
C LEU A 21 1.45 -2.53 -6.23
N LEU A 22 0.49 -3.38 -6.55
CA LEU A 22 -0.68 -3.65 -5.70
C LEU A 22 -0.87 -5.14 -5.51
N MET A 23 -1.51 -5.50 -4.41
CA MET A 23 -1.95 -6.86 -4.14
C MET A 23 -3.45 -6.97 -4.40
N HIS A 24 -3.85 -7.96 -5.18
CA HIS A 24 -5.24 -8.17 -5.57
C HIS A 24 -5.90 -9.15 -4.60
N TYR A 25 -7.02 -8.74 -4.04
CA TYR A 25 -7.89 -9.55 -3.18
C TYR A 25 -9.30 -9.59 -3.74
N ARG A 26 -10.08 -10.55 -3.26
CA ARG A 26 -11.51 -10.60 -3.57
C ARG A 26 -12.31 -10.76 -2.28
N TYR A 27 -13.24 -9.82 -2.05
CA TYR A 27 -14.13 -9.82 -0.90
C TYR A 27 -15.56 -9.73 -1.36
N ASN A 28 -16.40 -10.69 -0.92
CA ASN A 28 -17.82 -10.73 -1.28
C ASN A 28 -18.07 -10.62 -2.79
N GLY A 29 -17.21 -11.23 -3.60
CA GLY A 29 -17.29 -11.18 -5.05
C GLY A 29 -16.76 -9.92 -5.71
N HIS A 30 -16.21 -8.99 -4.94
CA HIS A 30 -15.64 -7.73 -5.44
C HIS A 30 -14.12 -7.76 -5.43
N ASP A 31 -13.52 -7.24 -6.51
CA ASP A 31 -12.08 -7.07 -6.60
C ASP A 31 -11.65 -5.86 -5.78
N VAL A 32 -10.68 -6.07 -4.90
CA VAL A 32 -10.09 -5.02 -4.06
C VAL A 32 -8.57 -5.09 -4.20
N TYR A 33 -7.96 -3.93 -4.27
CA TYR A 33 -6.51 -3.81 -4.43
C TYR A 33 -5.94 -3.14 -3.20
N ALA A 34 -4.81 -3.63 -2.71
CA ALA A 34 -4.17 -3.08 -1.52
C ALA A 34 -2.73 -2.70 -1.77
N LEU A 35 -2.29 -1.61 -1.15
CA LEU A 35 -0.86 -1.35 -1.04
C LEU A 35 -0.23 -2.43 -0.17
N PRO A 36 0.95 -2.95 -0.56
CA PRO A 36 1.66 -3.88 0.31
C PRO A 36 1.98 -3.24 1.67
N GLY A 37 1.83 -4.01 2.71
CA GLY A 37 2.10 -3.55 4.07
C GLY A 37 1.71 -4.60 5.08
N GLY A 38 1.58 -4.20 6.32
CA GLY A 38 1.19 -5.11 7.39
C GLY A 38 1.21 -4.44 8.75
N ASN A 39 0.82 -5.20 9.76
CA ASN A 39 0.77 -4.71 11.12
C ASN A 39 2.15 -4.84 11.78
N PRO A 40 2.60 -3.81 12.51
CA PRO A 40 3.86 -3.89 13.24
C PRO A 40 3.81 -5.00 14.31
N ASP A 41 4.92 -5.71 14.45
CA ASP A 41 5.15 -6.53 15.62
C ASP A 41 5.59 -5.62 16.77
N ARG A 42 5.41 -6.11 17.98
CA ARG A 42 5.83 -5.36 19.16
C ARG A 42 7.33 -5.05 19.09
N GLY A 43 7.68 -3.78 19.29
CA GLY A 43 9.07 -3.31 19.25
C GLY A 43 9.60 -2.99 17.86
N GLU A 44 8.77 -3.11 16.83
CA GLU A 44 9.13 -2.80 15.43
C GLU A 44 8.85 -1.33 15.10
N ALA A 45 9.81 -0.65 14.48
CA ALA A 45 9.53 0.61 13.81
C ALA A 45 8.81 0.36 12.48
N LEU A 46 8.04 1.34 12.00
CA LEU A 46 7.24 1.16 10.79
C LEU A 46 8.07 0.76 9.55
N PRO A 47 9.24 1.36 9.28
CA PRO A 47 10.06 0.90 8.15
C PRO A 47 10.53 -0.55 8.28
N GLN A 48 10.80 -1.00 9.49
CA GLN A 48 11.19 -2.40 9.75
C GLN A 48 10.03 -3.36 9.46
N THR A 49 8.81 -2.96 9.85
CA THR A 49 7.61 -3.72 9.52
C THR A 49 7.47 -3.92 8.01
N LEU A 50 7.64 -2.84 7.25
CA LEU A 50 7.53 -2.91 5.79
C LEU A 50 8.59 -3.84 5.19
N LYS A 51 9.82 -3.74 5.64
CA LYS A 51 10.90 -4.63 5.16
C LYS A 51 10.60 -6.09 5.44
N ARG A 52 10.11 -6.39 6.63
CA ARG A 52 9.75 -7.76 7.03
C ARG A 52 8.55 -8.27 6.22
N GLU A 53 7.47 -7.50 6.16
CA GLU A 53 6.25 -7.91 5.47
C GLU A 53 6.48 -8.12 3.97
N LEU A 54 7.23 -7.23 3.32
CA LEU A 54 7.49 -7.36 1.89
C LEU A 54 8.40 -8.56 1.59
N MET A 55 9.32 -8.89 2.48
CA MET A 55 10.12 -10.11 2.35
C MET A 55 9.28 -11.36 2.56
N GLU A 56 8.43 -11.38 3.60
CA GLU A 56 7.58 -12.53 3.91
C GLU A 56 6.54 -12.79 2.82
N GLU A 57 5.84 -11.74 2.38
CA GLU A 57 4.72 -11.88 1.46
C GLU A 57 5.13 -11.94 -0.01
N LEU A 58 6.17 -11.21 -0.40
CA LEU A 58 6.54 -11.02 -1.81
C LEU A 58 7.98 -11.42 -2.15
N GLY A 59 8.79 -11.76 -1.16
CA GLY A 59 10.17 -12.19 -1.39
C GLY A 59 11.10 -11.10 -1.93
N ILE A 60 10.81 -9.85 -1.67
CA ILE A 60 11.61 -8.72 -2.15
C ILE A 60 12.28 -7.97 -1.01
N LYS A 61 13.45 -7.42 -1.29
CA LYS A 61 14.16 -6.50 -0.41
C LYS A 61 13.87 -5.08 -0.88
N ILE A 62 13.45 -4.22 0.05
CA ILE A 62 13.08 -2.85 -0.26
C ILE A 62 13.91 -1.85 0.52
N ARG A 63 14.00 -0.64 -0.02
CA ARG A 63 14.39 0.56 0.70
C ARG A 63 13.12 1.35 1.01
N VAL A 64 12.99 1.82 2.24
CA VAL A 64 11.90 2.69 2.66
C VAL A 64 12.45 4.11 2.73
N ASP A 65 11.85 5.05 2.00
CA ASP A 65 12.37 6.39 1.90
C ASP A 65 11.70 7.34 2.90
N TYR A 66 10.53 7.89 2.58
CA TYR A 66 9.86 8.85 3.46
C TYR A 66 8.37 8.57 3.52
N MET A 67 7.72 9.11 4.54
CA MET A 67 6.26 9.06 4.65
C MET A 67 5.66 10.01 3.61
N VAL A 68 4.84 9.47 2.71
CA VAL A 68 4.11 10.26 1.73
C VAL A 68 2.94 10.98 2.39
N LEU A 69 2.08 10.20 3.03
CA LEU A 69 0.91 10.71 3.72
C LEU A 69 0.47 9.74 4.81
N CYS A 70 -0.35 10.23 5.71
CA CYS A 70 -1.08 9.38 6.64
C CYS A 70 -2.52 9.87 6.76
N GLY A 71 -3.40 8.96 7.13
CA GLY A 71 -4.80 9.25 7.35
C GLY A 71 -5.46 8.15 8.13
N ASP A 72 -6.50 8.50 8.86
CA ASP A 72 -7.21 7.56 9.70
C ASP A 72 -8.47 7.02 9.02
N VAL A 73 -8.71 5.75 9.23
CA VAL A 73 -9.95 5.09 8.85
C VAL A 73 -10.70 4.82 10.15
N ILE A 74 -11.82 5.52 10.30
CA ILE A 74 -12.70 5.35 11.45
C ILE A 74 -13.73 4.31 11.08
N GLN A 75 -13.70 3.20 11.78
CA GLN A 75 -14.53 2.05 11.47
C GLN A 75 -15.84 2.06 12.27
N SER A 76 -16.79 1.28 11.81
CA SER A 76 -17.96 0.93 12.58
C SER A 76 -17.61 -0.10 13.66
N GLU A 77 -18.56 -0.44 14.53
CA GLU A 77 -18.39 -1.25 15.74
C GLU A 77 -17.64 -2.58 15.62
N ARG A 78 -17.31 -3.04 14.40
CA ARG A 78 -16.73 -4.38 14.19
C ARG A 78 -15.23 -4.42 14.01
N LYS A 79 -14.59 -3.26 13.83
CA LYS A 79 -13.15 -3.17 13.58
C LYS A 79 -12.58 -1.98 14.34
N ASP A 80 -11.33 -2.09 14.73
CA ASP A 80 -10.61 -0.98 15.34
C ASP A 80 -10.32 0.10 14.30
N ASP A 81 -10.34 1.33 14.76
CA ASP A 81 -9.86 2.45 13.95
C ASP A 81 -8.39 2.26 13.62
N THR A 82 -8.00 2.68 12.44
CA THR A 82 -6.63 2.48 11.95
C THR A 82 -6.06 3.78 11.39
N LEU A 83 -4.87 4.13 11.84
CA LEU A 83 -4.08 5.15 11.20
C LEU A 83 -3.21 4.47 10.14
N HIS A 84 -3.48 4.76 8.87
CA HIS A 84 -2.66 4.29 7.75
C HIS A 84 -1.52 5.26 7.51
N VAL A 85 -0.31 4.73 7.42
CA VAL A 85 0.90 5.51 7.17
C VAL A 85 1.54 4.97 5.89
N ILE A 86 1.49 5.75 4.81
CA ILE A 86 1.99 5.32 3.50
C ILE A 86 3.38 5.90 3.27
N PHE A 87 4.33 5.02 2.99
CA PHE A 87 5.72 5.37 2.68
C PHE A 87 6.00 5.24 1.19
N SER A 88 6.95 6.01 0.70
CA SER A 88 7.60 5.75 -0.58
C SER A 88 8.78 4.81 -0.38
N GLY A 89 9.22 4.17 -1.44
CA GLY A 89 10.38 3.30 -1.41
C GLY A 89 10.68 2.70 -2.76
N GLU A 90 11.67 1.84 -2.80
CA GLU A 90 12.10 1.16 -4.02
C GLU A 90 12.45 -0.31 -3.73
N ILE A 91 12.27 -1.14 -4.75
CA ILE A 91 12.71 -2.53 -4.72
C ILE A 91 14.22 -2.53 -4.97
N LEU A 92 14.98 -3.08 -4.02
CA LEU A 92 16.43 -3.21 -4.12
C LEU A 92 16.86 -4.54 -4.71
N ALA A 93 16.11 -5.62 -4.47
CA ALA A 93 16.42 -6.95 -4.95
C ALA A 93 15.17 -7.82 -4.97
N GLY A 94 15.14 -8.77 -5.91
CA GLY A 94 14.09 -9.76 -6.07
C GLY A 94 12.98 -9.30 -7.00
N GLU A 95 12.26 -10.27 -7.56
CA GLU A 95 11.04 -10.05 -8.32
C GLU A 95 9.85 -10.37 -7.42
N PRO A 96 8.85 -9.47 -7.31
CA PRO A 96 7.69 -9.74 -6.46
C PRO A 96 6.99 -11.04 -6.86
N LYS A 97 6.81 -11.93 -5.89
CA LYS A 97 6.12 -13.18 -6.07
C LYS A 97 5.37 -13.52 -4.78
N LEU A 98 4.08 -13.83 -4.89
CA LEU A 98 3.28 -14.17 -3.72
C LEU A 98 3.81 -15.39 -3.00
N ASN A 99 3.86 -15.30 -1.67
CA ASN A 99 4.02 -16.45 -0.80
C ASN A 99 2.64 -16.80 -0.21
N PRO A 100 1.97 -17.86 -0.70
CA PRO A 100 0.62 -18.19 -0.25
C PRO A 100 0.53 -18.62 1.21
N GLU A 101 1.64 -18.93 1.85
CA GLU A 101 1.69 -19.23 3.29
C GLU A 101 1.64 -17.96 4.14
N GLN A 102 1.94 -16.80 3.54
CA GLN A 102 2.04 -15.52 4.25
C GLN A 102 0.95 -14.53 3.88
N THR A 103 0.24 -14.74 2.78
CA THR A 103 -0.79 -13.82 2.33
C THR A 103 -1.94 -14.57 1.67
N THR A 104 -3.15 -14.00 1.78
CA THR A 104 -4.35 -14.49 1.10
C THR A 104 -4.61 -13.77 -0.23
N ALA A 105 -3.72 -12.88 -0.65
CA ALA A 105 -3.85 -12.20 -1.93
C ALA A 105 -3.92 -13.22 -3.07
N LEU A 106 -4.73 -12.90 -4.09
CA LEU A 106 -4.89 -13.75 -5.27
C LEU A 106 -3.77 -13.55 -6.27
N ALA A 107 -3.27 -12.33 -6.39
CA ALA A 107 -2.23 -11.96 -7.35
C ALA A 107 -1.53 -10.69 -6.92
N ILE A 108 -0.35 -10.46 -7.46
CA ILE A 108 0.27 -9.14 -7.51
C ILE A 108 0.00 -8.55 -8.88
N VAL A 109 -0.26 -7.25 -8.92
CA VAL A 109 -0.51 -6.53 -10.16
C VAL A 109 0.26 -5.22 -10.15
N TRP A 110 0.68 -4.80 -11.33
CA TRP A 110 1.22 -3.47 -11.55
C TRP A 110 0.14 -2.68 -12.27
N LYS A 111 -0.45 -1.71 -11.55
CA LYS A 111 -1.54 -0.91 -12.12
C LYS A 111 -1.03 0.43 -12.60
N PRO A 112 -1.44 0.85 -13.81
CA PRO A 112 -1.15 2.21 -14.26
C PRO A 112 -1.63 3.23 -13.25
N VAL A 113 -0.81 4.24 -13.00
CA VAL A 113 -1.11 5.28 -12.01
C VAL A 113 -2.44 5.98 -12.33
N ASP A 114 -2.76 6.14 -13.61
CA ASP A 114 -4.00 6.77 -14.05
C ASP A 114 -5.27 6.01 -13.60
N GLU A 115 -5.16 4.72 -13.29
CA GLU A 115 -6.29 3.92 -12.83
C GLU A 115 -6.54 4.06 -11.32
N LEU A 116 -5.56 4.53 -10.54
CA LEU A 116 -5.64 4.55 -9.08
C LEU A 116 -6.90 5.25 -8.53
N PRO A 117 -7.33 6.40 -9.07
CA PRO A 117 -8.51 7.08 -8.53
C PRO A 117 -9.80 6.26 -8.64
N ASN A 118 -9.86 5.31 -9.57
CA ASN A 118 -11.05 4.52 -9.86
C ASN A 118 -11.00 3.10 -9.30
N LEU A 119 -9.91 2.72 -8.62
CA LEU A 119 -9.79 1.40 -8.02
C LEU A 119 -10.43 1.36 -6.63
N SER A 120 -10.97 0.19 -6.27
CA SER A 120 -11.29 -0.14 -4.89
C SER A 120 -9.99 -0.42 -4.16
N LEU A 121 -9.39 0.61 -3.60
CA LEU A 121 -8.05 0.56 -3.01
C LEU A 121 -8.10 0.55 -1.48
N TYR A 122 -7.17 -0.19 -0.88
CA TYR A 122 -6.97 -0.23 0.57
C TYR A 122 -5.53 0.13 0.92
N PRO A 123 -5.28 1.18 1.71
CA PRO A 123 -6.25 2.20 2.10
C PRO A 123 -6.72 3.03 0.90
N ASN A 124 -7.90 3.64 1.01
CA ASN A 124 -8.55 4.30 -0.12
C ASN A 124 -7.95 5.68 -0.41
N VAL A 125 -6.71 5.69 -0.86
CA VAL A 125 -5.91 6.89 -1.14
C VAL A 125 -5.49 6.99 -2.61
N GLY A 126 -6.26 6.37 -3.50
CA GLY A 126 -5.89 6.32 -4.92
C GLY A 126 -5.75 7.69 -5.56
N GLN A 127 -6.66 8.63 -5.25
CA GLN A 127 -6.58 9.99 -5.77
C GLN A 127 -5.35 10.73 -5.24
N HIS A 128 -5.02 10.54 -3.95
CA HIS A 128 -3.84 11.14 -3.33
C HIS A 128 -2.56 10.64 -3.98
N LEU A 129 -2.45 9.32 -4.17
CA LEU A 129 -1.27 8.71 -4.78
C LEU A 129 -1.13 9.10 -6.25
N TYR A 130 -2.25 9.19 -6.97
CA TYR A 130 -2.25 9.68 -8.34
C TYR A 130 -1.63 11.08 -8.43
N GLN A 131 -2.11 12.01 -7.60
CA GLN A 131 -1.60 13.38 -7.57
C GLN A 131 -0.13 13.41 -7.14
N TRP A 132 0.23 12.67 -6.10
CA TRP A 132 1.61 12.62 -5.61
C TRP A 132 2.58 12.12 -6.69
N LEU A 133 2.23 11.08 -7.43
CA LEU A 133 3.09 10.52 -8.47
C LEU A 133 3.24 11.43 -9.69
N TRP A 134 2.28 12.33 -9.93
CA TRP A 134 2.34 13.30 -11.03
C TRP A 134 2.91 14.66 -10.61
N THR A 135 3.17 14.89 -9.34
CA THR A 135 3.76 16.15 -8.85
C THR A 135 5.24 15.98 -8.50
N ASP A 136 5.74 16.75 -7.57
CA ASP A 136 7.14 16.79 -7.18
C ASP A 136 7.59 15.65 -6.26
N HIS A 137 6.70 14.70 -5.94
CA HIS A 137 6.97 13.57 -5.05
C HIS A 137 7.40 13.99 -3.64
N GLU A 138 6.88 15.09 -3.14
CA GLU A 138 7.17 15.54 -1.78
C GLU A 138 6.17 14.99 -0.77
N PRO A 139 6.57 14.88 0.52
CA PRO A 139 5.65 14.44 1.57
C PRO A 139 4.44 15.36 1.70
N TRP A 140 3.25 14.75 1.87
CA TRP A 140 2.00 15.50 2.02
C TRP A 140 1.54 15.63 3.47
N GLY A 141 1.93 14.68 4.33
CA GLY A 141 1.57 14.69 5.74
C GLY A 141 0.20 14.09 6.03
N TYR A 142 -0.46 14.60 7.08
CA TYR A 142 -1.77 14.10 7.49
C TYR A 142 -2.88 14.63 6.59
N GLU A 143 -3.62 13.71 5.98
CA GLU A 143 -4.69 14.01 5.03
C GLU A 143 -6.09 13.89 5.64
N GLY A 144 -6.17 13.68 6.95
CA GLY A 144 -7.43 13.56 7.65
C GLY A 144 -8.09 12.19 7.52
N PRO A 145 -9.40 12.11 7.83
CA PRO A 145 -10.13 10.85 7.71
C PRO A 145 -10.20 10.38 6.26
N ILE A 146 -9.98 9.07 6.08
CA ILE A 146 -10.09 8.40 4.80
C ILE A 146 -11.43 7.67 4.75
N ASN A 147 -12.20 7.89 3.70
CA ASN A 147 -13.44 7.15 3.47
C ASN A 147 -13.09 5.77 2.91
N GLN A 148 -13.29 4.72 3.72
CA GLN A 148 -12.92 3.35 3.37
C GLN A 148 -14.17 2.47 3.28
N PRO A 149 -14.80 2.38 2.07
CA PRO A 149 -16.01 1.57 1.92
C PRO A 149 -15.74 0.07 1.82
N PHE A 150 -14.46 -0.34 1.65
CA PHE A 150 -14.05 -1.73 1.49
C PHE A 150 -13.24 -2.18 2.70
N PHE A 151 -13.36 -3.45 3.06
CA PHE A 151 -12.71 -4.07 4.22
C PHE A 151 -13.39 -3.77 5.54
#